data_41ff7919c406d6372f70bf736be67ad3
#
_entry.id   41ff7919c406d6372f70bf736be67ad3
#
_cell.length_a   1.000
_cell.length_b   1.000
_cell.length_c   1.000
_cell.angle_alpha   90.00
_cell.angle_beta   90.00
_cell.angle_gamma   90.00
#
_symmetry.space_group_name_H-M   'P 1'
#
loop_
_entity.id
_entity.type
_entity.pdbx_description
1 polymer ?
#
loop_
_entity_poly.entity_id
_entity_poly.type
_entity_poly.pdbx_seq_one_letter_code
_entity_poly.pdbx_strand_id
1 'polypeptide(L)'
;MQHLNISESLTLNNIKSQVDEMVNKKLLTEKEKEVVNIEMLHDFFLTDIGKRMKASNYVKRESSFVIKKNAQEIMPSLDMDDIILFQGIIDCYFYEDDEVVILDYKTDEIIGGNPESAKNEYRTQILSYREAVEKITGKTVRACYLYLFDIGQAVEIS
;
A
#
# COMPACT_ATOMS: atom_id res chain seq x y z
N MET A 1 -1.93 7.58 5.77
CA MET A 1 -1.75 7.72 4.29
C MET A 1 -3.06 8.01 3.57
N GLN A 2 -4.17 7.36 3.94
CA GLN A 2 -5.46 7.41 3.23
C GLN A 2 -5.99 8.83 2.94
N HIS A 3 -6.02 9.69 3.95
CA HIS A 3 -6.64 11.03 3.86
C HIS A 3 -5.67 12.17 3.57
N LEU A 4 -4.38 11.88 3.43
CA LEU A 4 -3.38 12.90 3.16
C LEU A 4 -3.55 13.47 1.75
N ASN A 5 -3.60 14.81 1.63
CA ASN A 5 -3.64 15.49 0.34
C ASN A 5 -2.21 15.53 -0.26
N ILE A 6 -1.93 14.60 -1.15
CA ILE A 6 -0.61 14.45 -1.77
C ILE A 6 -0.36 15.45 -2.91
N SER A 7 -1.38 16.19 -3.36
CA SER A 7 -1.22 17.21 -4.41
C SER A 7 -0.53 18.48 -3.89
N GLU A 8 -0.54 18.67 -2.57
CA GLU A 8 0.11 19.81 -1.93
C GLU A 8 1.62 19.59 -1.73
N SER A 9 2.30 20.65 -1.29
CA SER A 9 3.68 20.54 -0.82
C SER A 9 3.71 19.79 0.51
N LEU A 10 4.35 18.63 0.56
CA LEU A 10 4.38 17.75 1.73
C LEU A 10 5.59 18.05 2.63
N THR A 11 5.71 19.32 3.06
CA THR A 11 6.64 19.70 4.13
C THR A 11 6.16 19.18 5.49
N LEU A 12 7.05 19.07 6.46
CA LEU A 12 6.69 18.67 7.84
C LEU A 12 5.53 19.50 8.40
N ASN A 13 5.57 20.83 8.21
CA ASN A 13 4.53 21.73 8.69
C ASN A 13 3.19 21.49 7.97
N ASN A 14 3.21 21.23 6.66
CA ASN A 14 2.00 20.97 5.91
C ASN A 14 1.38 19.61 6.32
N ILE A 15 2.18 18.55 6.44
CA ILE A 15 1.70 17.25 6.90
C ILE A 15 1.08 17.37 8.29
N LYS A 16 1.74 18.08 9.21
CA LYS A 16 1.21 18.34 10.55
C LYS A 16 -0.13 19.07 10.50
N SER A 17 -0.22 20.11 9.69
CA SER A 17 -1.47 20.86 9.51
C SER A 17 -2.60 19.99 8.96
N GLN A 18 -2.30 19.11 8.01
CA GLN A 18 -3.28 18.17 7.46
C GLN A 18 -3.73 17.14 8.51
N VAL A 19 -2.82 16.64 9.36
CA VAL A 19 -3.17 15.71 10.46
C VAL A 19 -4.06 16.43 11.49
N ASP A 20 -3.78 17.69 11.84
CA ASP A 20 -4.64 18.49 12.71
C ASP A 20 -6.05 18.68 12.10
N GLU A 21 -6.11 18.92 10.80
CA GLU A 21 -7.38 19.04 10.07
C GLU A 21 -8.16 17.72 10.03
N MET A 22 -7.48 16.57 9.91
CA MET A 22 -8.12 15.25 9.98
C MET A 22 -8.80 15.03 11.33
N VAL A 23 -8.20 15.47 12.43
CA VAL A 23 -8.84 15.41 13.76
C VAL A 23 -10.07 16.31 13.81
N ASN A 24 -9.97 17.54 13.35
CA ASN A 24 -11.10 18.47 13.29
C ASN A 24 -12.28 17.92 12.46
N LYS A 25 -11.98 17.18 11.38
CA LYS A 25 -12.95 16.52 10.52
C LYS A 25 -13.41 15.16 11.06
N LYS A 26 -12.94 14.72 12.22
CA LYS A 26 -13.23 13.41 12.84
C LYS A 26 -12.80 12.20 11.96
N LEU A 27 -11.81 12.39 11.12
CA LEU A 27 -11.16 11.31 10.35
C LEU A 27 -10.08 10.60 11.17
N LEU A 28 -9.56 11.28 12.20
CA LEU A 28 -8.67 10.75 13.23
C LEU A 28 -9.16 11.21 14.61
N THR A 29 -8.92 10.39 15.60
CA THR A 29 -9.05 10.78 17.01
C THR A 29 -7.76 11.48 17.49
N GLU A 30 -7.82 12.20 18.61
CA GLU A 30 -6.60 12.76 19.23
C GLU A 30 -5.57 11.67 19.57
N LYS A 31 -6.03 10.51 20.04
CA LYS A 31 -5.13 9.38 20.34
C LYS A 31 -4.44 8.83 19.12
N GLU A 32 -5.14 8.72 17.99
CA GLU A 32 -4.54 8.28 16.74
C GLU A 32 -3.54 9.32 16.22
N LYS A 33 -3.82 10.62 16.36
CA LYS A 33 -2.89 11.68 16.03
C LYS A 33 -1.57 11.57 16.78
N GLU A 34 -1.60 11.23 18.08
CA GLU A 34 -0.40 11.10 18.92
C GLU A 34 0.58 10.02 18.41
N VAL A 35 0.08 9.00 17.74
CA VAL A 35 0.90 7.92 17.17
C VAL A 35 1.32 8.15 15.72
N VAL A 36 0.82 9.21 15.06
CA VAL A 36 1.24 9.54 13.69
C VAL A 36 2.64 10.13 13.72
N ASN A 37 3.57 9.42 13.09
CA ASN A 37 4.93 9.91 12.91
C ASN A 37 5.02 10.79 11.65
N ILE A 38 5.03 12.11 11.84
CA ILE A 38 5.05 13.11 10.75
C ILE A 38 6.34 13.01 9.94
N GLU A 39 7.47 12.74 10.60
CA GLU A 39 8.79 12.63 9.95
C GLU A 39 8.83 11.40 9.03
N MET A 40 8.37 10.25 9.49
CA MET A 40 8.27 9.04 8.64
C MET A 40 7.39 9.26 7.41
N LEU A 41 6.26 9.97 7.56
CA LEU A 41 5.41 10.33 6.43
C LEU A 41 6.12 11.27 5.46
N HIS A 42 6.81 12.29 5.97
CA HIS A 42 7.58 13.22 5.16
C HIS A 42 8.69 12.47 4.39
N ASP A 43 9.47 11.65 5.08
CA ASP A 43 10.59 10.91 4.52
C ASP A 43 10.15 9.93 3.44
N PHE A 44 8.98 9.28 3.60
CA PHE A 44 8.38 8.47 2.55
C PHE A 44 8.27 9.26 1.24
N PHE A 45 7.77 10.50 1.27
CA PHE A 45 7.62 11.32 0.06
C PHE A 45 8.93 11.85 -0.51
N LEU A 46 10.04 11.73 0.22
CA LEU A 46 11.39 12.02 -0.28
C LEU A 46 12.00 10.81 -1.00
N THR A 47 11.48 9.60 -0.79
CA THR A 47 11.93 8.39 -1.49
C THR A 47 11.58 8.43 -2.97
N ASP A 48 12.23 7.58 -3.76
CA ASP A 48 11.91 7.42 -5.18
C ASP A 48 10.45 7.00 -5.38
N ILE A 49 9.98 5.98 -4.66
CA ILE A 49 8.61 5.47 -4.79
C ILE A 49 7.56 6.52 -4.36
N GLY A 50 7.83 7.30 -3.32
CA GLY A 50 6.95 8.38 -2.89
C GLY A 50 6.85 9.51 -3.90
N LYS A 51 7.98 9.87 -4.56
CA LYS A 51 8.01 10.84 -5.65
C LYS A 51 7.25 10.36 -6.88
N ARG A 52 7.44 9.09 -7.27
CA ARG A 52 6.73 8.44 -8.37
C ARG A 52 5.22 8.45 -8.13
N MET A 53 4.79 8.02 -6.94
CA MET A 53 3.38 8.07 -6.55
C MET A 53 2.82 9.49 -6.63
N LYS A 54 3.54 10.49 -6.13
CA LYS A 54 3.12 11.90 -6.18
C LYS A 54 3.05 12.46 -7.59
N ALA A 55 3.91 12.01 -8.50
CA ALA A 55 3.95 12.45 -9.89
C ALA A 55 2.83 11.81 -10.74
N SER A 56 2.21 10.74 -10.27
CA SER A 56 1.14 10.06 -10.97
C SER A 56 -0.12 10.92 -11.06
N ASN A 57 -0.76 10.90 -12.21
CA ASN A 57 -2.06 11.54 -12.44
C ASN A 57 -3.25 10.71 -11.92
N TYR A 58 -3.01 9.47 -11.50
CA TYR A 58 -4.02 8.60 -10.91
C TYR A 58 -3.44 7.80 -9.75
N VAL A 59 -3.90 8.09 -8.55
CA VAL A 59 -3.54 7.38 -7.32
C VAL A 59 -4.81 6.90 -6.63
N LYS A 60 -4.94 5.60 -6.44
CA LYS A 60 -6.03 4.99 -5.68
C LYS A 60 -5.48 4.48 -4.35
N ARG A 61 -6.15 4.83 -3.27
CA ARG A 61 -5.79 4.41 -1.90
C ARG A 61 -6.95 3.69 -1.24
N GLU A 62 -6.66 2.73 -0.37
CA GLU A 62 -7.66 1.92 0.37
C GLU A 62 -8.70 1.32 -0.58
N SER A 63 -8.23 0.66 -1.63
CA SER A 63 -9.11 0.09 -2.65
C SER A 63 -9.57 -1.30 -2.25
N SER A 64 -10.82 -1.44 -1.84
CA SER A 64 -11.41 -2.75 -1.61
C SER A 64 -11.56 -3.52 -2.91
N PHE A 65 -11.37 -4.83 -2.85
CA PHE A 65 -11.57 -5.73 -3.97
C PHE A 65 -12.25 -7.04 -3.55
N VAL A 66 -12.92 -7.66 -4.50
CA VAL A 66 -13.43 -9.01 -4.41
C VAL A 66 -13.17 -9.72 -5.72
N ILE A 67 -12.42 -10.80 -5.69
CA ILE A 67 -12.15 -11.64 -6.87
C ILE A 67 -12.54 -13.10 -6.60
N LYS A 68 -12.89 -13.81 -7.67
CA LYS A 68 -13.10 -15.25 -7.62
C LYS A 68 -11.76 -15.95 -7.82
N LYS A 69 -11.48 -16.93 -6.94
CA LYS A 69 -10.32 -17.83 -7.07
C LYS A 69 -10.79 -19.27 -6.96
N ASN A 70 -10.07 -20.19 -7.58
CA ASN A 70 -10.25 -21.61 -7.30
C ASN A 70 -9.68 -21.92 -5.91
N ALA A 71 -10.42 -22.73 -5.13
CA ALA A 71 -10.00 -23.11 -3.78
C ALA A 71 -8.63 -23.78 -3.76
N GLN A 72 -8.29 -24.55 -4.79
CA GLN A 72 -6.98 -25.21 -4.95
C GLN A 72 -5.83 -24.22 -5.09
N GLU A 73 -6.05 -23.01 -5.65
CA GLU A 73 -5.00 -21.98 -5.76
C GLU A 73 -4.57 -21.43 -4.39
N ILE A 74 -5.47 -21.48 -3.41
CA ILE A 74 -5.23 -20.96 -2.05
C ILE A 74 -4.86 -22.08 -1.08
N MET A 75 -5.51 -23.24 -1.24
CA MET A 75 -5.30 -24.43 -0.42
C MET A 75 -5.09 -25.65 -1.32
N PRO A 76 -3.85 -25.89 -1.80
CA PRO A 76 -3.56 -27.02 -2.70
C PRO A 76 -3.90 -28.40 -2.15
N SER A 77 -4.08 -28.51 -0.83
CA SER A 77 -4.48 -29.74 -0.15
C SER A 77 -5.98 -30.06 -0.23
N LEU A 78 -6.80 -29.12 -0.70
CA LEU A 78 -8.22 -29.34 -0.91
C LEU A 78 -8.44 -29.94 -2.31
N ASP A 79 -8.97 -31.16 -2.35
CA ASP A 79 -9.39 -31.82 -3.58
C ASP A 79 -10.82 -31.39 -3.95
N MET A 80 -11.02 -30.07 -4.10
CA MET A 80 -12.30 -29.43 -4.38
C MET A 80 -12.12 -28.38 -5.47
N ASP A 81 -12.90 -28.50 -6.53
CA ASP A 81 -12.94 -27.51 -7.64
C ASP A 81 -13.95 -26.38 -7.33
N ASP A 82 -13.94 -25.93 -6.07
CA ASP A 82 -14.85 -24.89 -5.60
C ASP A 82 -14.30 -23.51 -5.88
N ILE A 83 -15.20 -22.60 -6.24
CA ILE A 83 -14.89 -21.17 -6.39
C ILE A 83 -15.10 -20.49 -5.04
N ILE A 84 -14.06 -19.83 -4.56
CA ILE A 84 -14.10 -18.99 -3.36
C ILE A 84 -14.02 -17.51 -3.72
N LEU A 85 -14.63 -16.68 -2.89
CA LEU A 85 -14.46 -15.23 -2.98
C LEU A 85 -13.25 -14.82 -2.13
N PHE A 86 -12.25 -14.26 -2.81
CA PHE A 86 -11.09 -13.66 -2.16
C PHE A 86 -11.26 -12.16 -2.13
N GLN A 87 -11.24 -11.57 -0.94
CA GLN A 87 -11.46 -10.14 -0.73
C GLN A 87 -10.36 -9.52 0.13
N GLY A 88 -10.13 -8.24 -0.06
CA GLY A 88 -9.15 -7.48 0.72
C GLY A 88 -9.22 -5.99 0.41
N ILE A 89 -8.27 -5.27 0.98
CA ILE A 89 -8.06 -3.85 0.74
C ILE A 89 -6.62 -3.68 0.29
N ILE A 90 -6.42 -3.00 -0.83
CA ILE A 90 -5.10 -2.63 -1.35
C ILE A 90 -4.80 -1.23 -0.85
N ASP A 91 -3.71 -1.05 -0.13
CA ASP A 91 -3.35 0.22 0.50
C ASP A 91 -3.22 1.34 -0.53
N CYS A 92 -2.48 1.07 -1.60
CA CYS A 92 -2.27 2.05 -2.67
C CYS A 92 -1.91 1.36 -3.99
N TYR A 93 -2.44 1.90 -5.07
CA TYR A 93 -1.86 1.70 -6.40
C TYR A 93 -1.94 2.99 -7.21
N PHE A 94 -1.02 3.16 -8.15
CA PHE A 94 -0.97 4.34 -9.00
C PHE A 94 -0.52 3.98 -10.42
N TYR A 95 -0.80 4.86 -11.38
CA TYR A 95 -0.45 4.64 -12.77
C TYR A 95 0.87 5.32 -13.11
N GLU A 96 1.71 4.58 -13.83
CA GLU A 96 2.89 5.08 -14.54
C GLU A 96 2.73 4.69 -16.00
N ASP A 97 2.62 5.71 -16.85
CA ASP A 97 2.22 5.52 -18.24
C ASP A 97 0.91 4.73 -18.33
N ASP A 98 0.91 3.58 -18.98
CA ASP A 98 -0.25 2.69 -19.09
C ASP A 98 -0.24 1.50 -18.14
N GLU A 99 0.73 1.42 -17.25
CA GLU A 99 0.91 0.32 -16.31
C GLU A 99 0.58 0.74 -14.87
N VAL A 100 0.44 -0.25 -13.99
CA VAL A 100 0.11 -0.02 -12.58
C VAL A 100 1.29 -0.36 -11.70
N VAL A 101 1.52 0.47 -10.69
CA VAL A 101 2.44 0.18 -9.58
C VAL A 101 1.61 0.01 -8.31
N ILE A 102 1.81 -1.11 -7.62
CA ILE A 102 1.19 -1.40 -6.32
C ILE A 102 2.17 -1.04 -5.21
N LEU A 103 1.64 -0.45 -4.14
CA LEU A 103 2.40 -0.06 -2.97
C LEU A 103 1.61 -0.41 -1.71
N ASP A 104 2.18 -1.27 -0.90
CA ASP A 104 1.63 -1.69 0.38
C ASP A 104 2.52 -1.16 1.52
N TYR A 105 1.91 -0.65 2.58
CA TYR A 105 2.61 -0.03 3.69
C TYR A 105 2.70 -0.97 4.88
N LYS A 106 3.91 -1.16 5.41
CA LYS A 106 4.15 -1.95 6.60
C LYS A 106 4.76 -1.08 7.70
N THR A 107 4.11 -1.06 8.85
CA THR A 107 4.55 -0.34 10.06
C THR A 107 5.14 -1.26 11.11
N ASP A 108 5.13 -2.58 10.83
CA ASP A 108 5.68 -3.59 11.73
C ASP A 108 7.20 -3.46 11.84
N GLU A 109 7.73 -3.80 13.01
CA GLU A 109 9.17 -3.87 13.25
C GLU A 109 9.81 -4.95 12.38
N ILE A 110 10.82 -4.58 11.60
CA ILE A 110 11.55 -5.52 10.75
C ILE A 110 12.67 -6.17 11.57
N ILE A 111 12.44 -7.41 11.98
CA ILE A 111 13.39 -8.16 12.82
C ILE A 111 14.77 -8.19 12.17
N GLY A 112 15.76 -7.64 12.87
CA GLY A 112 17.15 -7.56 12.40
C GLY A 112 17.36 -6.61 11.23
N GLY A 113 16.38 -5.77 10.87
CA GLY A 113 16.47 -4.80 9.76
C GLY A 113 16.60 -5.47 8.39
N ASN A 114 16.27 -6.75 8.26
CA ASN A 114 16.43 -7.50 7.01
C ASN A 114 15.16 -7.45 6.15
N PRO A 115 15.14 -6.70 5.04
CA PRO A 115 13.96 -6.58 4.19
C PRO A 115 13.55 -7.89 3.49
N GLU A 116 14.44 -8.87 3.35
CA GLU A 116 14.13 -10.17 2.72
C GLU A 116 13.14 -10.99 3.58
N SER A 117 13.14 -10.82 4.89
CA SER A 117 12.14 -11.47 5.75
C SER A 117 10.73 -10.96 5.43
N ALA A 118 10.56 -9.65 5.30
CA ALA A 118 9.30 -9.04 4.91
C ALA A 118 8.86 -9.47 3.50
N LYS A 119 9.78 -9.56 2.54
CA LYS A 119 9.45 -10.07 1.20
C LYS A 119 8.81 -11.45 1.26
N ASN A 120 9.42 -12.37 1.99
CA ASN A 120 8.94 -13.73 2.09
C ASN A 120 7.57 -13.81 2.80
N GLU A 121 7.40 -13.02 3.85
CA GLU A 121 6.17 -12.99 4.63
C GLU A 121 4.98 -12.44 3.83
N TYR A 122 5.17 -11.31 3.15
CA TYR A 122 4.06 -10.61 2.46
C TYR A 122 3.91 -10.96 0.98
N ARG A 123 4.79 -11.79 0.42
CA ARG A 123 4.78 -12.15 -1.01
C ARG A 123 3.42 -12.62 -1.50
N THR A 124 2.80 -13.57 -0.80
CA THR A 124 1.50 -14.15 -1.21
C THR A 124 0.40 -13.09 -1.20
N GLN A 125 0.39 -12.20 -0.22
CA GLN A 125 -0.54 -11.09 -0.15
C GLN A 125 -0.39 -10.17 -1.37
N ILE A 126 0.83 -9.74 -1.65
CA ILE A 126 1.13 -8.81 -2.74
C ILE A 126 0.83 -9.41 -4.10
N LEU A 127 1.14 -10.68 -4.33
CA LEU A 127 0.78 -11.36 -5.59
C LEU A 127 -0.73 -11.48 -5.77
N SER A 128 -1.49 -11.64 -4.68
CA SER A 128 -2.95 -11.61 -4.74
C SER A 128 -3.49 -10.21 -5.06
N TYR A 129 -2.85 -9.16 -4.56
CA TYR A 129 -3.18 -7.78 -4.93
C TYR A 129 -2.89 -7.49 -6.40
N ARG A 130 -1.77 -7.99 -6.93
CA ARG A 130 -1.42 -7.89 -8.33
C ARG A 130 -2.53 -8.46 -9.22
N GLU A 131 -2.93 -9.69 -8.94
CA GLU A 131 -4.02 -10.35 -9.68
C GLU A 131 -5.33 -9.56 -9.61
N ALA A 132 -5.68 -9.08 -8.40
CA ALA A 132 -6.90 -8.30 -8.21
C ALA A 132 -6.87 -6.99 -9.01
N VAL A 133 -5.77 -6.26 -8.97
CA VAL A 133 -5.60 -4.98 -9.70
C VAL A 133 -5.65 -5.21 -11.19
N GLU A 134 -4.96 -6.22 -11.72
CA GLU A 134 -4.99 -6.56 -13.15
C GLU A 134 -6.41 -6.90 -13.63
N LYS A 135 -7.16 -7.68 -12.83
CA LYS A 135 -8.57 -8.01 -13.13
C LYS A 135 -9.51 -6.79 -13.10
N ILE A 136 -9.31 -5.89 -12.13
CA ILE A 136 -10.19 -4.73 -11.93
C ILE A 136 -9.89 -3.62 -12.94
N THR A 137 -8.61 -3.38 -13.23
CA THR A 137 -8.19 -2.26 -14.07
C THR A 137 -8.05 -2.62 -15.55
N GLY A 138 -7.88 -3.91 -15.87
CA GLY A 138 -7.53 -4.38 -17.19
C GLY A 138 -6.12 -3.98 -17.64
N LYS A 139 -5.28 -3.48 -16.71
CA LYS A 139 -3.92 -3.01 -16.98
C LYS A 139 -2.90 -3.96 -16.36
N THR A 140 -1.73 -4.03 -16.97
CA THR A 140 -0.59 -4.78 -16.44
C THR A 140 -0.03 -4.11 -15.18
N VAL A 141 0.24 -4.89 -14.16
CA VAL A 141 0.99 -4.44 -12.99
C VAL A 141 2.49 -4.56 -13.27
N ARG A 142 3.14 -3.41 -13.43
CA ARG A 142 4.58 -3.29 -13.73
C ARG A 142 5.45 -3.71 -12.55
N ALA A 143 5.09 -3.27 -11.34
CA ALA A 143 5.85 -3.53 -10.13
C ALA A 143 4.97 -3.51 -8.89
N CYS A 144 5.38 -4.26 -7.88
CA CYS A 144 4.77 -4.27 -6.56
C CYS A 144 5.82 -3.96 -5.50
N TYR A 145 5.53 -3.03 -4.61
CA TYR A 145 6.43 -2.61 -3.55
C TYR A 145 5.79 -2.78 -2.17
N LEU A 146 6.61 -3.22 -1.21
CA LEU A 146 6.38 -2.99 0.21
C LEU A 146 7.16 -1.73 0.61
N TYR A 147 6.53 -0.80 1.29
CA TYR A 147 7.24 0.25 1.98
C TYR A 147 7.30 -0.05 3.48
N LEU A 148 8.51 -0.31 3.96
CA LEU A 148 8.79 -0.69 5.34
C LEU A 148 9.12 0.58 6.12
N PHE A 149 8.14 1.13 6.83
CA PHE A 149 8.29 2.38 7.56
C PHE A 149 9.37 2.31 8.65
N ASP A 150 9.50 1.17 9.32
CA ASP A 150 10.48 0.95 10.38
C ASP A 150 11.93 1.23 9.93
N ILE A 151 12.26 0.82 8.72
CA ILE A 151 13.61 1.00 8.14
C ILE A 151 13.66 2.03 7.00
N GLY A 152 12.54 2.68 6.67
CA GLY A 152 12.44 3.70 5.63
C GLY A 152 12.77 3.23 4.21
N GLN A 153 12.49 1.96 3.88
CA GLN A 153 12.86 1.35 2.61
C GLN A 153 11.67 0.84 1.80
N ALA A 154 11.75 1.04 0.48
CA ALA A 154 10.88 0.39 -0.47
C ALA A 154 11.54 -0.89 -1.00
N VAL A 155 10.82 -1.98 -0.98
CA VAL A 155 11.30 -3.31 -1.36
C VAL A 155 10.41 -3.88 -2.44
N GLU A 156 10.98 -4.19 -3.59
CA GLU A 156 10.23 -4.77 -4.71
C GLU A 156 9.96 -6.25 -4.49
N ILE A 157 8.72 -6.64 -4.77
CA ILE A 157 8.23 -8.03 -4.73
C ILE A 157 8.02 -8.51 -6.16
N SER A 158 8.75 -9.55 -6.52
CA SER A 158 8.67 -10.21 -7.84
C SER A 158 8.04 -11.59 -7.72
#